data_886ed746dc44fb1c6f06f8102c5a87d1
#
_entry.id   886ed746dc44fb1c6f06f8102c5a87d1
#
_cell.length_a   1.000
_cell.length_b   1.000
_cell.length_c   1.000
_cell.angle_alpha   90.00
_cell.angle_beta   90.00
_cell.angle_gamma   90.00
#
_symmetry.space_group_name_H-M   'P 1'
#
loop_
_entity.id
_entity.type
_entity.pdbx_description
1 polymer ?
#
loop_
_entity_poly.entity_id
_entity_poly.type
_entity_poly.pdbx_seq_one_letter_code
_entity_poly.pdbx_strand_id
1 'polypeptide(L)'
;MKHNHKLAALLLCGAMSLSLLAGCAGKQPAAAPTQTQTSAQEESAAAVQPEETTQENSTVLSIAEQGIFSAGGITVTSDGTFDPENQWEETGAGQTAHADHANVLYQIPAEETGLPMVFLHGYGQSRMGWMTTPDGREGWSNLFLRKGHSVFLIDEPRRGEAGATSVSGDISTKTLDQRWYTQFRIGRWENGESVVNEGSQFPNDATSVDQFFRQMTPDTGMTSDMGGDFDNETVAKAVAATIDEVYERTGKNSILVTHSQGGGPGWTAARYTDHIAAIVAIEPGGAPGADSEDFKAVLEKNIPVTMYFGDYIDNGDPTIQATGMWQMMRLACYDFRDAYNEQGGDCTVVDLPQVGITGNDHFMFQDLNNDVIADVVENWIQTHVNN
;
A
#
# COMPACT_ATOMS: atom_id res chain seq x y z
N MET A 1 48.47 -36.42 4.74
CA MET A 1 48.76 -35.82 6.07
C MET A 1 47.43 -35.36 6.64
N LYS A 2 47.05 -35.97 7.75
CA LYS A 2 45.78 -35.72 8.45
C LYS A 2 45.88 -34.45 9.29
N HIS A 3 44.86 -33.59 9.29
CA HIS A 3 44.56 -32.75 10.45
C HIS A 3 43.06 -32.62 10.64
N ASN A 4 42.62 -33.27 11.70
CA ASN A 4 41.33 -33.13 12.30
C ASN A 4 41.25 -31.84 13.10
N HIS A 5 40.17 -31.08 12.95
CA HIS A 5 39.76 -30.16 14.00
C HIS A 5 38.26 -30.43 14.32
N LYS A 6 38.07 -30.98 15.51
CA LYS A 6 36.78 -31.06 16.19
C LYS A 6 36.45 -29.68 16.73
N LEU A 7 35.27 -29.15 16.44
CA LEU A 7 34.69 -28.04 17.17
C LEU A 7 33.56 -28.56 18.04
N ALA A 8 33.68 -28.22 19.33
CA ALA A 8 32.71 -28.58 20.35
C ALA A 8 31.50 -27.65 20.33
N ALA A 9 30.33 -28.25 20.41
CA ALA A 9 29.07 -27.54 20.66
C ALA A 9 28.99 -27.15 22.14
N LEU A 10 28.79 -25.88 22.43
CA LEU A 10 28.40 -25.40 23.77
C LEU A 10 26.87 -25.11 23.75
N LEU A 11 26.17 -25.98 24.47
CA LEU A 11 24.79 -25.72 24.93
C LEU A 11 24.84 -24.68 26.06
N LEU A 12 24.10 -23.60 25.93
CA LEU A 12 23.76 -22.70 27.03
C LEU A 12 22.25 -22.71 27.26
N CYS A 13 21.82 -23.51 28.22
CA CYS A 13 20.53 -23.39 28.87
C CYS A 13 20.56 -22.19 29.82
N GLY A 14 19.74 -21.19 29.56
CA GLY A 14 19.50 -20.07 30.47
C GLY A 14 18.16 -20.23 31.17
N ALA A 15 18.20 -20.51 32.47
CA ALA A 15 17.06 -20.69 33.35
C ALA A 15 16.33 -19.37 33.62
N MET A 16 15.00 -19.43 33.57
CA MET A 16 14.09 -18.43 34.12
C MET A 16 14.15 -18.48 35.64
N SER A 17 14.46 -17.37 36.29
CA SER A 17 14.30 -17.17 37.73
C SER A 17 13.12 -16.23 37.98
N LEU A 18 12.07 -16.80 38.55
CA LEU A 18 11.00 -16.08 39.23
C LEU A 18 11.55 -15.49 40.53
N SER A 19 11.33 -14.22 40.78
CA SER A 19 11.49 -13.62 42.12
C SER A 19 10.19 -12.92 42.52
N LEU A 20 9.57 -13.51 43.52
CA LEU A 20 8.40 -13.00 44.26
C LEU A 20 8.86 -12.13 45.44
N LEU A 21 8.18 -11.00 45.61
CA LEU A 21 7.67 -10.35 46.83
C LEU A 21 8.50 -10.30 48.11
N ALA A 22 8.66 -9.11 48.64
CA ALA A 22 8.34 -8.63 49.99
C ALA A 22 9.04 -7.27 50.19
N GLY A 23 8.50 -6.18 50.67
CA GLY A 23 7.46 -5.94 51.63
C GLY A 23 7.85 -4.72 52.44
N CYS A 24 6.90 -3.86 52.70
CA CYS A 24 6.71 -3.01 53.87
C CYS A 24 7.52 -1.74 54.15
N ALA A 25 6.73 -0.74 54.32
CA ALA A 25 6.59 0.26 55.40
C ALA A 25 7.30 1.62 55.15
N GLY A 26 6.52 2.65 54.92
CA GLY A 26 5.81 3.42 55.88
C GLY A 26 6.46 4.80 56.07
N LYS A 27 5.72 5.86 55.73
CA LYS A 27 5.52 7.07 56.51
C LYS A 27 4.69 8.12 55.74
N GLN A 28 3.53 8.40 56.29
CA GLN A 28 2.74 9.61 56.21
C GLN A 28 3.05 10.45 57.45
N PRO A 29 2.58 11.71 57.65
CA PRO A 29 1.98 12.71 56.76
C PRO A 29 2.58 14.12 56.97
N ALA A 30 2.20 15.07 56.15
CA ALA A 30 2.22 16.46 56.52
C ALA A 30 1.05 17.21 55.87
N ALA A 31 0.45 18.02 56.66
CA ALA A 31 -0.79 18.72 56.74
C ALA A 31 -1.14 19.65 55.54
N ALA A 32 -2.44 19.77 55.35
CA ALA A 32 -3.10 20.83 54.55
C ALA A 32 -3.08 22.19 55.27
N PRO A 33 -3.14 23.29 54.53
CA PRO A 33 -3.63 24.55 55.08
C PRO A 33 -5.03 24.90 54.54
N THR A 34 -5.80 25.30 55.47
CA THR A 34 -7.06 25.96 55.66
C THR A 34 -7.59 26.87 54.56
N GLN A 35 -8.87 26.68 54.28
CA GLN A 35 -9.73 27.58 53.50
C GLN A 35 -9.98 28.89 54.26
N THR A 36 -9.94 29.99 53.52
CA THR A 36 -10.55 31.25 53.96
C THR A 36 -11.66 31.62 52.97
N GLN A 37 -12.89 31.54 53.45
CA GLN A 37 -14.06 32.09 52.76
C GLN A 37 -14.01 33.63 52.85
N THR A 38 -14.27 34.29 51.72
CA THR A 38 -14.73 35.67 51.74
C THR A 38 -15.89 35.82 50.75
N SER A 39 -16.90 36.50 51.24
CA SER A 39 -18.28 36.63 50.76
C SER A 39 -18.46 37.35 49.42
N ALA A 40 -19.47 36.90 48.73
CA ALA A 40 -20.40 37.47 47.76
C ALA A 40 -20.27 38.98 47.38
N GLN A 41 -20.30 39.19 46.05
CA GLN A 41 -21.05 40.28 45.45
C GLN A 41 -21.68 39.76 44.15
N GLU A 42 -23.02 39.87 44.10
CA GLU A 42 -23.84 39.66 42.91
C GLU A 42 -23.53 40.74 41.89
N GLU A 43 -23.18 40.36 40.68
CA GLU A 43 -23.28 41.23 39.52
C GLU A 43 -23.87 40.45 38.34
N SER A 44 -24.92 41.02 37.84
CA SER A 44 -25.80 40.76 36.73
C SER A 44 -25.28 39.80 35.66
N ALA A 45 -26.02 38.68 35.46
CA ALA A 45 -25.93 37.77 34.34
C ALA A 45 -26.41 38.43 33.04
N ALA A 46 -25.48 38.78 32.15
CA ALA A 46 -25.77 38.89 30.74
C ALA A 46 -25.73 37.49 30.14
N ALA A 47 -26.85 37.06 29.59
CA ALA A 47 -26.97 35.79 28.91
C ALA A 47 -26.00 35.77 27.69
N VAL A 48 -24.90 35.05 27.83
CA VAL A 48 -24.08 34.64 26.70
C VAL A 48 -24.87 33.51 26.01
N GLN A 49 -25.39 33.80 24.83
CA GLN A 49 -25.89 32.76 23.91
C GLN A 49 -24.70 31.84 23.62
N PRO A 50 -24.91 30.50 23.62
CA PRO A 50 -23.88 29.60 23.13
C PRO A 50 -23.63 29.94 21.67
N GLU A 51 -22.38 30.31 21.32
CA GLU A 51 -21.92 30.21 19.96
C GLU A 51 -22.16 28.74 19.54
N GLU A 52 -23.03 28.54 18.55
CA GLU A 52 -23.07 27.30 17.77
C GLU A 52 -21.69 27.13 17.16
N THR A 53 -20.84 26.38 17.82
CA THR A 53 -19.72 25.75 17.16
C THR A 53 -20.32 24.90 16.08
N THR A 54 -20.22 25.34 14.84
CA THR A 54 -20.37 24.48 13.67
C THR A 54 -19.36 23.35 13.86
N GLN A 55 -19.80 22.24 14.47
CA GLN A 55 -19.15 20.94 14.29
C GLN A 55 -19.19 20.72 12.79
N GLU A 56 -18.04 20.83 12.13
CA GLU A 56 -17.85 20.19 10.85
C GLU A 56 -18.30 18.75 11.05
N ASN A 57 -19.39 18.40 10.38
CA ASN A 57 -19.91 17.04 10.31
C ASN A 57 -18.81 16.17 9.67
N SER A 58 -17.89 15.66 10.48
CA SER A 58 -17.11 14.52 10.08
C SER A 58 -18.13 13.37 9.97
N THR A 59 -18.64 13.17 8.78
CA THR A 59 -19.60 12.09 8.52
C THR A 59 -18.92 10.79 8.93
N VAL A 60 -19.50 10.11 9.93
CA VAL A 60 -19.04 8.80 10.36
C VAL A 60 -18.98 7.89 9.15
N LEU A 61 -17.84 7.23 8.93
CA LEU A 61 -17.72 6.20 7.90
C LEU A 61 -18.42 4.93 8.43
N SER A 62 -19.51 4.54 7.81
CA SER A 62 -20.29 3.37 8.19
C SER A 62 -19.87 2.18 7.32
N ILE A 63 -19.39 1.12 7.96
CA ILE A 63 -18.98 -0.14 7.33
C ILE A 63 -20.02 -1.21 7.63
N ALA A 64 -20.57 -1.84 6.60
CA ALA A 64 -21.52 -2.95 6.72
C ALA A 64 -20.78 -4.26 7.00
N GLU A 65 -19.65 -4.49 6.37
CA GLU A 65 -18.83 -5.69 6.52
C GLU A 65 -17.35 -5.37 6.37
N GLN A 66 -16.51 -6.11 7.08
CA GLN A 66 -15.06 -6.09 6.88
C GLN A 66 -14.45 -7.44 7.24
N GLY A 67 -13.31 -7.76 6.66
CA GLY A 67 -12.60 -9.00 6.95
C GLY A 67 -11.29 -9.11 6.19
N ILE A 68 -10.70 -10.30 6.29
CA ILE A 68 -9.44 -10.65 5.61
C ILE A 68 -9.62 -12.03 4.99
N PHE A 69 -9.07 -12.22 3.78
CA PHE A 69 -8.94 -13.53 3.14
C PHE A 69 -7.61 -13.63 2.39
N SER A 70 -7.23 -14.85 2.00
CA SER A 70 -6.08 -15.09 1.12
C SER A 70 -6.56 -15.59 -0.23
N ALA A 71 -5.89 -15.16 -1.31
CA ALA A 71 -6.24 -15.52 -2.68
C ALA A 71 -5.01 -15.97 -3.49
N GLY A 72 -5.23 -16.92 -4.38
CA GLY A 72 -4.15 -17.47 -5.23
C GLY A 72 -3.12 -18.27 -4.43
N GLY A 73 -1.87 -18.22 -4.92
CA GLY A 73 -0.76 -18.95 -4.31
C GLY A 73 -0.68 -20.41 -4.72
N ILE A 74 0.23 -21.12 -4.06
CA ILE A 74 0.50 -22.54 -4.30
C ILE A 74 0.56 -23.33 -3.00
N THR A 75 0.32 -24.62 -3.10
CA THR A 75 0.55 -25.60 -2.04
C THR A 75 1.78 -26.44 -2.38
N VAL A 76 2.77 -26.45 -1.49
CA VAL A 76 3.99 -27.24 -1.62
C VAL A 76 3.98 -28.35 -0.59
N THR A 77 4.11 -29.60 -1.02
CA THR A 77 4.21 -30.76 -0.14
C THR A 77 5.58 -31.41 -0.30
N SER A 78 6.29 -31.60 0.81
CA SER A 78 7.57 -32.29 0.84
C SER A 78 7.40 -33.80 0.71
N ASP A 79 8.35 -34.47 0.08
CA ASP A 79 8.38 -35.93 -0.01
C ASP A 79 8.44 -36.60 1.37
N GLY A 80 7.94 -37.84 1.44
CA GLY A 80 7.96 -38.64 2.66
C GLY A 80 6.61 -38.72 3.36
N THR A 81 6.64 -39.07 4.64
CA THR A 81 5.44 -39.20 5.51
C THR A 81 5.66 -38.41 6.77
N PHE A 82 4.68 -37.59 7.13
CA PHE A 82 4.70 -36.86 8.38
C PHE A 82 4.57 -37.82 9.57
N ASP A 83 5.48 -37.68 10.54
CA ASP A 83 5.44 -38.43 11.80
C ASP A 83 4.91 -37.51 12.92
N PRO A 84 3.67 -37.74 13.42
CA PRO A 84 3.09 -36.92 14.49
C PRO A 84 3.78 -37.16 15.86
N GLU A 85 4.52 -38.25 16.03
CA GLU A 85 5.26 -38.55 17.25
C GLU A 85 6.62 -37.82 17.27
N ASN A 86 7.13 -37.41 16.09
CA ASN A 86 8.36 -36.68 15.92
C ASN A 86 8.15 -35.39 15.10
N GLN A 87 7.20 -34.56 15.51
CA GLN A 87 6.77 -33.34 14.82
C GLN A 87 7.87 -32.28 14.65
N TRP A 88 8.97 -32.38 15.39
CA TRP A 88 10.11 -31.47 15.35
C TRP A 88 11.23 -31.96 14.42
N GLU A 89 10.98 -32.97 13.64
CA GLU A 89 11.95 -33.46 12.67
C GLU A 89 12.23 -32.37 11.61
N GLU A 90 13.52 -32.04 11.40
CA GLU A 90 13.93 -30.90 10.59
C GLU A 90 13.84 -31.15 9.07
N THR A 91 13.68 -32.39 8.61
CA THR A 91 13.61 -32.70 7.17
C THR A 91 12.31 -32.22 6.54
N GLY A 92 11.26 -31.95 7.32
CA GLY A 92 9.95 -31.56 6.83
C GLY A 92 9.22 -32.65 6.04
N ALA A 93 9.61 -33.91 6.22
CA ALA A 93 9.05 -35.03 5.47
C ALA A 93 7.51 -35.11 5.57
N GLY A 94 6.84 -35.18 4.41
CA GLY A 94 5.39 -35.28 4.29
C GLY A 94 4.60 -34.05 4.77
N GLN A 95 5.28 -32.93 5.02
CA GLN A 95 4.63 -31.68 5.45
C GLN A 95 4.20 -30.82 4.25
N THR A 96 3.17 -30.02 4.45
CA THR A 96 2.59 -29.15 3.43
C THR A 96 2.66 -27.70 3.90
N ALA A 97 3.06 -26.80 3.00
CA ALA A 97 3.09 -25.36 3.20
C ALA A 97 2.24 -24.67 2.12
N HIS A 98 1.64 -23.54 2.49
CA HIS A 98 0.95 -22.64 1.57
C HIS A 98 1.81 -21.39 1.40
N ALA A 99 2.09 -21.01 0.15
CA ALA A 99 2.99 -19.91 -0.18
C ALA A 99 2.49 -19.10 -1.39
N ASP A 100 3.09 -17.94 -1.61
CA ASP A 100 2.89 -17.09 -2.79
C ASP A 100 1.43 -16.66 -3.02
N HIS A 101 0.62 -16.60 -1.98
CA HIS A 101 -0.75 -16.08 -2.00
C HIS A 101 -0.77 -14.58 -1.68
N ALA A 102 -1.78 -13.87 -2.15
CA ALA A 102 -2.11 -12.53 -1.66
C ALA A 102 -2.81 -12.60 -0.30
N ASN A 103 -2.63 -11.58 0.54
CA ASN A 103 -3.47 -11.33 1.70
C ASN A 103 -4.32 -10.10 1.42
N VAL A 104 -5.63 -10.20 1.59
CA VAL A 104 -6.59 -9.17 1.18
C VAL A 104 -7.44 -8.74 2.36
N LEU A 105 -7.27 -7.48 2.79
CA LEU A 105 -8.20 -6.84 3.71
C LEU A 105 -9.33 -6.20 2.91
N TYR A 106 -10.58 -6.41 3.32
CA TYR A 106 -11.71 -5.78 2.65
C TYR A 106 -12.63 -5.04 3.60
N GLN A 107 -13.28 -4.02 3.07
CA GLN A 107 -14.32 -3.26 3.74
C GLN A 107 -15.44 -2.95 2.72
N ILE A 108 -16.67 -3.15 3.14
CA ILE A 108 -17.89 -2.87 2.37
C ILE A 108 -18.63 -1.73 3.07
N PRO A 109 -18.88 -0.58 2.41
CA PRO A 109 -19.60 0.51 3.04
C PRO A 109 -21.08 0.14 3.27
N ALA A 110 -21.72 0.77 4.24
CA ALA A 110 -23.13 0.54 4.51
C ALA A 110 -24.05 0.93 3.34
N GLU A 111 -23.61 1.87 2.52
CA GLU A 111 -24.28 2.30 1.30
C GLU A 111 -23.34 2.08 0.11
N GLU A 112 -23.42 0.90 -0.49
CA GLU A 112 -22.63 0.55 -1.67
C GLU A 112 -23.33 1.02 -2.95
N THR A 113 -22.75 1.97 -3.66
CA THR A 113 -23.30 2.54 -4.90
C THR A 113 -22.39 2.34 -6.11
N GLY A 114 -21.11 2.12 -5.89
CA GLY A 114 -20.08 1.91 -6.94
C GLY A 114 -19.73 0.44 -7.15
N LEU A 115 -18.82 0.20 -8.10
CA LEU A 115 -18.19 -1.09 -8.29
C LEU A 115 -17.11 -1.33 -7.20
N PRO A 116 -16.82 -2.58 -6.84
CA PRO A 116 -15.71 -2.87 -5.93
C PRO A 116 -14.36 -2.42 -6.52
N MET A 117 -13.48 -1.92 -5.66
CA MET A 117 -12.13 -1.48 -6.03
C MET A 117 -11.10 -2.39 -5.38
N VAL A 118 -10.21 -2.94 -6.19
CA VAL A 118 -9.08 -3.77 -5.76
C VAL A 118 -7.81 -2.96 -5.88
N PHE A 119 -7.08 -2.78 -4.77
CA PHE A 119 -5.90 -1.93 -4.70
C PHE A 119 -4.63 -2.78 -4.60
N LEU A 120 -3.71 -2.56 -5.53
CA LEU A 120 -2.39 -3.19 -5.58
C LEU A 120 -1.30 -2.14 -5.41
N HIS A 121 -0.49 -2.30 -4.37
CA HIS A 121 0.62 -1.40 -4.05
C HIS A 121 1.83 -1.61 -4.98
N GLY A 122 2.83 -0.73 -4.86
CA GLY A 122 4.09 -0.81 -5.59
C GLY A 122 5.23 -1.43 -4.79
N TYR A 123 6.42 -1.32 -5.38
CA TYR A 123 7.68 -1.81 -4.82
C TYR A 123 7.91 -1.30 -3.39
N GLY A 124 8.34 -2.23 -2.52
CA GLY A 124 8.68 -1.92 -1.12
C GLY A 124 7.50 -1.46 -0.25
N GLN A 125 6.27 -1.51 -0.74
CA GLN A 125 5.08 -1.08 -0.02
C GLN A 125 4.22 -2.27 0.41
N SER A 126 3.10 -1.95 1.04
CA SER A 126 2.01 -2.85 1.43
C SER A 126 0.68 -2.10 1.30
N ARG A 127 -0.42 -2.78 1.57
CA ARG A 127 -1.75 -2.15 1.62
C ARG A 127 -1.83 -0.94 2.56
N MET A 128 -0.91 -0.81 3.52
CA MET A 128 -0.88 0.31 4.47
C MET A 128 -0.86 1.67 3.77
N GLY A 129 -0.15 1.79 2.63
CA GLY A 129 -0.09 3.02 1.86
C GLY A 129 -1.45 3.51 1.33
N TRP A 130 -2.42 2.61 1.14
CA TRP A 130 -3.78 2.95 0.74
C TRP A 130 -4.70 3.30 1.91
N MET A 131 -4.35 2.87 3.14
CA MET A 131 -5.21 3.00 4.31
C MET A 131 -5.05 4.34 5.03
N THR A 132 -3.83 4.89 5.03
CA THR A 132 -3.50 6.12 5.74
C THR A 132 -2.40 6.88 5.01
N THR A 133 -2.38 8.18 5.19
CA THR A 133 -1.28 9.03 4.77
C THR A 133 -0.19 9.10 5.85
N PRO A 134 1.05 9.49 5.54
CA PRO A 134 2.13 9.60 6.53
C PRO A 134 1.83 10.57 7.69
N ASP A 135 1.02 11.58 7.45
CA ASP A 135 0.57 12.56 8.44
C ASP A 135 -0.74 12.16 9.17
N GLY A 136 -1.23 10.93 8.94
CA GLY A 136 -2.35 10.34 9.67
C GLY A 136 -3.74 10.73 9.18
N ARG A 137 -3.86 11.38 8.01
CA ARG A 137 -5.16 11.62 7.35
C ARG A 137 -5.71 10.33 6.74
N GLU A 138 -6.94 10.38 6.25
CA GLU A 138 -7.57 9.28 5.53
C GLU A 138 -6.81 8.96 4.24
N GLY A 139 -6.49 7.69 4.05
CA GLY A 139 -5.98 7.18 2.78
C GLY A 139 -7.11 6.93 1.78
N TRP A 140 -6.75 6.56 0.58
CA TRP A 140 -7.70 6.31 -0.51
C TRP A 140 -8.73 5.22 -0.19
N SER A 141 -8.41 4.23 0.61
CA SER A 141 -9.40 3.23 1.04
C SER A 141 -10.62 3.88 1.70
N ASN A 142 -10.41 4.80 2.64
CA ASN A 142 -11.50 5.52 3.30
C ASN A 142 -12.21 6.50 2.35
N LEU A 143 -11.45 7.21 1.52
CA LEU A 143 -12.01 8.16 0.57
C LEU A 143 -12.94 7.47 -0.44
N PHE A 144 -12.58 6.29 -0.95
CA PHE A 144 -13.44 5.55 -1.88
C PHE A 144 -14.60 4.82 -1.17
N LEU A 145 -14.43 4.37 0.07
CA LEU A 145 -15.56 3.91 0.89
C LEU A 145 -16.63 5.01 1.06
N ARG A 146 -16.21 6.27 1.27
CA ARG A 146 -17.13 7.42 1.34
C ARG A 146 -17.84 7.72 0.02
N LYS A 147 -17.25 7.31 -1.10
CA LYS A 147 -17.84 7.41 -2.44
C LYS A 147 -18.71 6.21 -2.79
N GLY A 148 -18.89 5.26 -1.86
CA GLY A 148 -19.77 4.10 -2.01
C GLY A 148 -19.13 2.90 -2.70
N HIS A 149 -17.80 2.85 -2.82
CA HIS A 149 -17.08 1.70 -3.32
C HIS A 149 -16.71 0.75 -2.19
N SER A 150 -16.92 -0.54 -2.36
CA SER A 150 -16.25 -1.55 -1.55
C SER A 150 -14.75 -1.58 -1.89
N VAL A 151 -13.89 -1.71 -0.90
CA VAL A 151 -12.43 -1.71 -1.10
C VAL A 151 -11.82 -3.03 -0.69
N PHE A 152 -10.89 -3.52 -1.50
CA PHE A 152 -10.13 -4.76 -1.31
C PHE A 152 -8.65 -4.42 -1.46
N LEU A 153 -7.93 -4.46 -0.36
CA LEU A 153 -6.55 -3.99 -0.25
C LEU A 153 -5.60 -5.18 -0.21
N ILE A 154 -4.82 -5.35 -1.25
CA ILE A 154 -3.88 -6.47 -1.41
C ILE A 154 -2.55 -6.14 -0.71
N ASP A 155 -2.05 -7.07 0.12
CA ASP A 155 -0.63 -7.30 0.25
C ASP A 155 -0.25 -8.35 -0.81
N GLU A 156 0.61 -7.98 -1.75
CA GLU A 156 1.03 -8.89 -2.82
C GLU A 156 1.83 -10.07 -2.27
N PRO A 157 1.85 -11.23 -2.95
CA PRO A 157 2.69 -12.35 -2.57
C PRO A 157 4.11 -11.92 -2.18
N ARG A 158 4.59 -12.45 -1.07
CA ARG A 158 5.93 -12.22 -0.52
C ARG A 158 6.13 -10.86 0.15
N ARG A 159 5.06 -10.05 0.34
CA ARG A 159 5.11 -8.76 1.04
C ARG A 159 4.07 -8.66 2.15
N GLY A 160 4.35 -7.79 3.12
CA GLY A 160 3.43 -7.49 4.21
C GLY A 160 2.97 -8.76 4.95
N GLU A 161 1.67 -8.92 5.11
CA GLU A 161 1.09 -10.12 5.73
C GLU A 161 1.05 -11.35 4.79
N ALA A 162 1.39 -11.18 3.51
CA ALA A 162 1.51 -12.25 2.52
C ALA A 162 2.95 -12.76 2.37
N GLY A 163 3.75 -12.69 3.44
CA GLY A 163 5.19 -12.97 3.43
C GLY A 163 5.58 -14.44 3.21
N ALA A 164 4.63 -15.39 3.14
CA ALA A 164 4.95 -16.79 2.86
C ALA A 164 5.43 -16.96 1.41
N THR A 165 6.61 -17.56 1.22
CA THR A 165 7.29 -17.69 -0.07
C THR A 165 7.65 -19.13 -0.39
N SER A 166 7.57 -19.52 -1.67
CA SER A 166 8.05 -20.81 -2.19
C SER A 166 9.52 -20.77 -2.64
N VAL A 167 10.13 -19.59 -2.65
CA VAL A 167 11.52 -19.38 -3.07
C VAL A 167 12.33 -18.74 -1.96
N SER A 168 13.65 -18.96 -1.98
CA SER A 168 14.55 -18.31 -1.04
C SER A 168 14.79 -16.86 -1.43
N GLY A 169 14.67 -15.95 -0.48
CA GLY A 169 15.03 -14.55 -0.62
C GLY A 169 16.10 -14.13 0.41
N ASP A 170 16.70 -12.99 0.17
CA ASP A 170 17.65 -12.36 1.11
C ASP A 170 16.99 -11.15 1.76
N ILE A 171 16.32 -11.40 2.89
CA ILE A 171 15.59 -10.36 3.61
C ILE A 171 16.57 -9.46 4.34
N SER A 172 16.55 -8.18 4.00
CA SER A 172 17.39 -7.17 4.64
C SER A 172 16.72 -5.80 4.65
N THR A 173 17.29 -4.86 5.40
CA THR A 173 16.87 -3.46 5.44
C THR A 173 17.37 -2.69 4.21
N LYS A 174 16.93 -3.08 3.01
CA LYS A 174 17.47 -2.54 1.75
C LYS A 174 16.69 -1.35 1.18
N THR A 175 15.53 -1.04 1.71
CA THR A 175 14.85 0.22 1.41
C THR A 175 15.61 1.35 2.08
N LEU A 176 16.37 2.09 1.30
CA LEU A 176 17.25 3.16 1.78
C LEU A 176 16.54 4.50 1.65
N ASP A 177 16.29 5.18 2.76
CA ASP A 177 15.48 6.38 2.87
C ASP A 177 15.89 7.47 1.89
N GLN A 178 17.19 7.81 1.82
CA GLN A 178 17.71 8.85 0.95
C GLN A 178 17.48 8.55 -0.52
N ARG A 179 17.63 7.28 -0.88
CA ARG A 179 17.36 6.82 -2.23
C ARG A 179 15.89 6.93 -2.58
N TRP A 180 15.00 6.47 -1.71
CA TRP A 180 13.56 6.53 -1.90
C TRP A 180 13.08 7.97 -2.04
N TYR A 181 13.52 8.84 -1.15
CA TYR A 181 13.16 10.25 -1.16
C TYR A 181 13.51 10.93 -2.49
N THR A 182 14.70 10.64 -3.02
CA THR A 182 15.17 11.23 -4.27
C THR A 182 14.59 10.52 -5.50
N GLN A 183 14.57 9.19 -5.51
CA GLN A 183 14.10 8.41 -6.65
C GLN A 183 12.63 8.66 -6.97
N PHE A 184 11.81 8.86 -5.95
CA PHE A 184 10.38 9.04 -6.09
C PHE A 184 9.93 10.51 -6.09
N ARG A 185 10.87 11.42 -6.32
CA ARG A 185 10.63 12.85 -6.56
C ARG A 185 10.01 13.61 -5.37
N ILE A 186 10.07 13.07 -4.15
CA ILE A 186 9.66 13.78 -2.95
C ILE A 186 10.54 15.03 -2.76
N GLY A 187 11.85 14.86 -2.95
CA GLY A 187 12.83 15.92 -2.84
C GLY A 187 14.26 15.42 -2.99
N ARG A 188 15.19 16.05 -2.27
CA ARG A 188 16.61 15.74 -2.28
C ARG A 188 17.10 15.51 -0.86
N TRP A 189 18.17 14.72 -0.73
CA TRP A 189 18.84 14.56 0.56
C TRP A 189 20.13 15.36 0.54
N GLU A 190 20.17 16.46 1.29
CA GLU A 190 21.29 17.39 1.28
C GLU A 190 21.85 17.58 2.70
N ASN A 191 23.16 17.49 2.86
CA ASN A 191 23.86 17.70 4.15
C ASN A 191 23.31 16.85 5.32
N GLY A 192 22.71 15.70 5.02
CA GLY A 192 22.15 14.81 6.03
C GLY A 192 20.67 15.09 6.38
N GLU A 193 20.03 16.01 5.69
CA GLU A 193 18.63 16.39 5.88
C GLU A 193 17.81 16.20 4.60
N SER A 194 16.51 15.93 4.76
CA SER A 194 15.54 15.89 3.67
C SER A 194 15.13 17.30 3.27
N VAL A 195 15.23 17.61 1.98
CA VAL A 195 14.78 18.88 1.39
C VAL A 195 13.70 18.55 0.36
N VAL A 196 12.46 18.86 0.69
CA VAL A 196 11.31 18.63 -0.20
C VAL A 196 11.37 19.53 -1.43
N ASN A 197 10.83 19.08 -2.55
CA ASN A 197 10.74 19.90 -3.76
C ASN A 197 9.85 21.15 -3.51
N GLU A 198 10.15 22.24 -4.19
CA GLU A 198 9.37 23.47 -4.11
C GLU A 198 7.92 23.21 -4.55
N GLY A 199 6.96 23.64 -3.75
CA GLY A 199 5.52 23.46 -4.01
C GLY A 199 5.00 22.04 -3.78
N SER A 200 5.80 21.14 -3.18
CA SER A 200 5.42 19.76 -2.91
C SER A 200 4.17 19.66 -2.03
N GLN A 201 3.35 18.67 -2.35
CA GLN A 201 2.20 18.25 -1.56
C GLN A 201 2.55 17.11 -0.57
N PHE A 202 3.79 16.65 -0.54
CA PHE A 202 4.21 15.64 0.44
C PHE A 202 4.19 16.22 1.87
N PRO A 203 3.61 15.52 2.85
CA PRO A 203 3.63 15.96 4.25
C PRO A 203 5.05 15.84 4.82
N ASN A 204 5.78 16.96 4.90
CA ASN A 204 7.23 17.01 5.12
C ASN A 204 7.65 17.39 6.56
N ASP A 205 6.79 17.24 7.55
CA ASP A 205 7.25 17.32 8.94
C ASP A 205 8.00 16.04 9.34
N ALA A 206 8.84 16.13 10.36
CA ALA A 206 9.73 15.02 10.75
C ALA A 206 8.98 13.72 11.12
N THR A 207 7.76 13.84 11.66
CA THR A 207 6.95 12.68 12.03
C THR A 207 6.39 12.02 10.78
N SER A 208 5.88 12.78 9.84
CA SER A 208 5.34 12.28 8.58
C SER A 208 6.42 11.60 7.74
N VAL A 209 7.61 12.18 7.65
CA VAL A 209 8.76 11.57 6.96
C VAL A 209 9.15 10.25 7.62
N ASP A 210 9.24 10.18 8.96
CA ASP A 210 9.51 8.95 9.70
C ASP A 210 8.41 7.89 9.45
N GLN A 211 7.14 8.27 9.50
CA GLN A 211 6.04 7.35 9.23
C GLN A 211 6.02 6.86 7.79
N PHE A 212 6.35 7.68 6.82
CA PHE A 212 6.48 7.28 5.42
C PHE A 212 7.52 6.17 5.26
N PHE A 213 8.70 6.33 5.82
CA PHE A 213 9.74 5.29 5.72
C PHE A 213 9.41 4.01 6.49
N ARG A 214 8.64 4.10 7.58
CA ARG A 214 8.17 2.91 8.34
C ARG A 214 7.10 2.10 7.62
N GLN A 215 6.50 2.61 6.56
CA GLN A 215 5.57 1.85 5.72
C GLN A 215 6.28 0.85 4.80
N MET A 216 7.61 0.98 4.64
CA MET A 216 8.37 0.14 3.73
C MET A 216 8.48 -1.29 4.26
N THR A 217 8.27 -2.25 3.37
CA THR A 217 8.31 -3.68 3.67
C THR A 217 9.20 -4.43 2.68
N PRO A 218 10.00 -5.41 3.13
CA PRO A 218 10.82 -6.22 2.23
C PRO A 218 9.97 -7.19 1.43
N ASP A 219 10.53 -7.67 0.32
CA ASP A 219 10.06 -8.86 -0.39
C ASP A 219 10.81 -10.10 0.12
N THR A 220 10.07 -11.13 0.52
CA THR A 220 10.66 -12.35 1.10
C THR A 220 11.15 -13.34 0.06
N GLY A 221 10.87 -13.11 -1.22
CA GLY A 221 11.26 -13.97 -2.35
C GLY A 221 12.31 -13.39 -3.27
N MET A 222 12.76 -12.15 -3.05
CA MET A 222 13.77 -11.50 -3.89
C MET A 222 15.17 -11.67 -3.31
N THR A 223 16.15 -11.87 -4.18
CA THR A 223 17.57 -11.91 -3.80
C THR A 223 18.19 -10.51 -3.75
N SER A 224 17.52 -9.52 -4.33
CA SER A 224 17.95 -8.14 -4.42
C SER A 224 16.77 -7.20 -4.35
N ASP A 225 16.86 -6.17 -3.55
CA ASP A 225 15.89 -5.09 -3.42
C ASP A 225 15.78 -4.18 -4.67
N MET A 226 16.50 -4.51 -5.73
CA MET A 226 16.53 -3.73 -6.98
C MET A 226 15.62 -4.30 -8.06
N GLY A 227 14.77 -5.27 -7.74
CA GLY A 227 13.71 -5.75 -8.60
C GLY A 227 14.15 -6.65 -9.76
N GLY A 228 15.41 -7.07 -9.81
CA GLY A 228 15.93 -7.90 -10.92
C GLY A 228 15.30 -9.28 -11.04
N ASP A 229 14.72 -9.78 -9.97
CA ASP A 229 14.08 -11.10 -9.85
C ASP A 229 12.63 -11.00 -9.34
N PHE A 230 11.96 -9.87 -9.56
CA PHE A 230 10.55 -9.71 -9.26
C PHE A 230 9.70 -10.64 -10.11
N ASP A 231 8.92 -11.49 -9.44
CA ASP A 231 8.08 -12.50 -10.09
C ASP A 231 6.69 -11.93 -10.44
N ASN A 232 6.65 -11.17 -11.52
CA ASN A 232 5.44 -10.53 -12.03
C ASN A 232 4.28 -11.51 -12.24
N GLU A 233 4.59 -12.73 -12.69
CA GLU A 233 3.60 -13.75 -13.02
C GLU A 233 2.91 -14.31 -11.78
N THR A 234 3.65 -14.59 -10.72
CA THR A 234 3.11 -15.05 -9.43
C THR A 234 2.20 -13.98 -8.81
N VAL A 235 2.63 -12.73 -8.82
CA VAL A 235 1.81 -11.62 -8.30
C VAL A 235 0.55 -11.44 -9.15
N ALA A 236 0.66 -11.45 -10.48
CA ALA A 236 -0.49 -11.29 -11.38
C ALA A 236 -1.57 -12.36 -11.18
N LYS A 237 -1.18 -13.62 -10.98
CA LYS A 237 -2.11 -14.72 -10.70
C LYS A 237 -2.82 -14.54 -9.36
N ALA A 238 -2.13 -14.05 -8.34
CA ALA A 238 -2.74 -13.78 -7.05
C ALA A 238 -3.69 -12.57 -7.11
N VAL A 239 -3.36 -11.53 -7.89
CA VAL A 239 -4.26 -10.40 -8.18
C VAL A 239 -5.52 -10.88 -8.92
N ALA A 240 -5.36 -11.68 -9.97
CA ALA A 240 -6.51 -12.25 -10.69
C ALA A 240 -7.39 -13.11 -9.80
N ALA A 241 -6.79 -14.00 -8.98
CA ALA A 241 -7.55 -14.79 -8.01
C ALA A 241 -8.26 -13.93 -6.96
N THR A 242 -7.68 -12.79 -6.56
CA THR A 242 -8.36 -11.82 -5.69
C THR A 242 -9.59 -11.22 -6.38
N ILE A 243 -9.44 -10.79 -7.63
CA ILE A 243 -10.54 -10.20 -8.42
C ILE A 243 -11.67 -11.22 -8.62
N ASP A 244 -11.33 -12.48 -8.90
CA ASP A 244 -12.32 -13.56 -9.04
C ASP A 244 -13.06 -13.82 -7.72
N GLU A 245 -12.37 -13.83 -6.58
CA GLU A 245 -12.99 -13.95 -5.25
C GLU A 245 -13.91 -12.75 -4.95
N VAL A 246 -13.51 -11.53 -5.36
CA VAL A 246 -14.37 -10.34 -5.24
C VAL A 246 -15.63 -10.50 -6.08
N TYR A 247 -15.50 -11.03 -7.31
CA TYR A 247 -16.66 -11.29 -8.15
C TYR A 247 -17.59 -12.36 -7.53
N GLU A 248 -17.05 -13.45 -7.00
CA GLU A 248 -17.85 -14.48 -6.32
C GLU A 248 -18.61 -13.91 -5.10
N ARG A 249 -18.03 -12.96 -4.38
CA ARG A 249 -18.67 -12.31 -3.21
C ARG A 249 -19.72 -11.28 -3.59
N THR A 250 -19.47 -10.49 -4.64
CA THR A 250 -20.25 -9.30 -4.95
C THR A 250 -21.14 -9.44 -6.19
N GLY A 251 -20.82 -10.38 -7.08
CA GLY A 251 -21.44 -10.50 -8.40
C GLY A 251 -21.09 -9.36 -9.36
N LYS A 252 -20.07 -8.54 -9.03
CA LYS A 252 -19.67 -7.36 -9.79
C LYS A 252 -18.21 -7.47 -10.23
N ASN A 253 -17.90 -6.99 -11.43
CA ASN A 253 -16.52 -6.79 -11.86
C ASN A 253 -15.85 -5.68 -11.04
N SER A 254 -14.53 -5.75 -10.90
CA SER A 254 -13.74 -4.86 -10.06
C SER A 254 -12.99 -3.80 -10.86
N ILE A 255 -12.87 -2.60 -10.31
CA ILE A 255 -11.90 -1.60 -10.74
C ILE A 255 -10.56 -1.96 -10.10
N LEU A 256 -9.55 -2.25 -10.92
CA LEU A 256 -8.20 -2.53 -10.45
C LEU A 256 -7.40 -1.22 -10.37
N VAL A 257 -7.02 -0.83 -9.15
CA VAL A 257 -6.16 0.32 -8.89
C VAL A 257 -4.75 -0.17 -8.62
N THR A 258 -3.78 0.25 -9.40
CA THR A 258 -2.38 -0.15 -9.24
C THR A 258 -1.47 1.06 -9.00
N HIS A 259 -0.36 0.83 -8.32
CA HIS A 259 0.68 1.83 -8.14
C HIS A 259 2.04 1.29 -8.57
N SER A 260 2.81 2.09 -9.32
CA SER A 260 4.24 1.86 -9.59
C SER A 260 4.54 0.46 -10.14
N GLN A 261 5.37 -0.34 -9.46
CA GLN A 261 5.68 -1.73 -9.82
C GLN A 261 4.43 -2.59 -9.95
N GLY A 262 3.41 -2.36 -9.12
CA GLY A 262 2.13 -3.08 -9.18
C GLY A 262 1.39 -2.91 -10.52
N GLY A 263 1.76 -1.93 -11.34
CA GLY A 263 1.27 -1.81 -12.72
C GLY A 263 1.62 -3.04 -13.56
N GLY A 264 2.85 -3.56 -13.46
CA GLY A 264 3.28 -4.77 -14.19
C GLY A 264 2.33 -5.95 -13.99
N PRO A 265 2.20 -6.49 -12.77
CA PRO A 265 1.25 -7.58 -12.50
C PRO A 265 -0.21 -7.16 -12.72
N GLY A 266 -0.55 -5.88 -12.60
CA GLY A 266 -1.88 -5.37 -12.92
C GLY A 266 -2.25 -5.57 -14.40
N TRP A 267 -1.34 -5.25 -15.32
CA TRP A 267 -1.54 -5.54 -16.76
C TRP A 267 -1.65 -7.05 -17.02
N THR A 268 -0.73 -7.82 -16.45
CA THR A 268 -0.67 -9.28 -16.64
C THR A 268 -1.89 -10.00 -16.05
N ALA A 269 -2.51 -9.49 -14.99
CA ALA A 269 -3.71 -10.06 -14.38
C ALA A 269 -4.88 -10.15 -15.38
N ALA A 270 -4.97 -9.23 -16.35
CA ALA A 270 -5.98 -9.28 -17.40
C ALA A 270 -5.92 -10.57 -18.27
N ARG A 271 -4.83 -11.33 -18.23
CA ARG A 271 -4.73 -12.64 -18.90
C ARG A 271 -5.42 -13.76 -18.12
N TYR A 272 -5.64 -13.58 -16.82
CA TYR A 272 -6.06 -14.65 -15.91
C TYR A 272 -7.47 -14.48 -15.35
N THR A 273 -8.10 -13.31 -15.49
CA THR A 273 -9.48 -13.06 -15.04
C THR A 273 -10.26 -12.26 -16.07
N ASP A 274 -11.57 -12.50 -16.16
CA ASP A 274 -12.50 -11.73 -16.99
C ASP A 274 -13.27 -10.66 -16.19
N HIS A 275 -12.93 -10.48 -14.91
CA HIS A 275 -13.70 -9.69 -13.97
C HIS A 275 -13.08 -8.30 -13.66
N ILE A 276 -12.23 -7.77 -14.55
CA ILE A 276 -11.73 -6.40 -14.48
C ILE A 276 -12.69 -5.47 -15.23
N ALA A 277 -13.30 -4.54 -14.50
CA ALA A 277 -14.18 -3.51 -15.08
C ALA A 277 -13.40 -2.33 -15.67
N ALA A 278 -12.29 -1.96 -15.04
CA ALA A 278 -11.38 -0.90 -15.48
C ALA A 278 -10.03 -1.02 -14.78
N ILE A 279 -8.99 -0.39 -15.35
CA ILE A 279 -7.66 -0.25 -14.73
C ILE A 279 -7.37 1.23 -14.50
N VAL A 280 -7.10 1.57 -13.23
CA VAL A 280 -6.62 2.88 -12.79
C VAL A 280 -5.16 2.71 -12.34
N ALA A 281 -4.21 3.19 -13.13
CA ALA A 281 -2.80 3.03 -12.83
C ALA A 281 -2.17 4.35 -12.36
N ILE A 282 -1.69 4.36 -11.13
CA ILE A 282 -1.01 5.51 -10.52
C ILE A 282 0.48 5.35 -10.74
N GLU A 283 1.04 6.21 -11.56
CA GLU A 283 2.46 6.21 -11.92
C GLU A 283 3.02 4.81 -12.18
N PRO A 284 2.42 4.03 -13.09
CA PRO A 284 2.91 2.68 -13.36
C PRO A 284 4.37 2.72 -13.82
N GLY A 285 5.13 1.68 -13.44
CA GLY A 285 6.52 1.51 -13.84
C GLY A 285 6.71 1.24 -15.35
N GLY A 286 5.69 1.52 -16.14
CA GLY A 286 5.59 1.34 -17.58
C GLY A 286 4.26 0.74 -17.99
N ALA A 287 4.08 0.55 -19.29
CA ALA A 287 2.93 -0.11 -19.86
C ALA A 287 3.36 -1.16 -20.89
N PRO A 288 2.54 -2.20 -21.16
CA PRO A 288 2.88 -3.25 -22.09
C PRO A 288 2.97 -2.73 -23.53
N GLY A 289 3.96 -3.19 -24.29
CA GLY A 289 4.06 -2.88 -25.72
C GLY A 289 2.92 -3.51 -26.53
N ALA A 290 2.54 -2.90 -27.64
CA ALA A 290 1.38 -3.28 -28.46
C ALA A 290 1.41 -4.73 -28.98
N ASP A 291 2.59 -5.36 -29.08
CA ASP A 291 2.74 -6.75 -29.49
C ASP A 291 2.67 -7.78 -28.33
N SER A 292 2.64 -7.30 -27.08
CA SER A 292 2.65 -8.17 -25.89
C SER A 292 1.32 -8.89 -25.67
N GLU A 293 1.37 -10.01 -24.94
CA GLU A 293 0.17 -10.75 -24.54
C GLU A 293 -0.69 -9.95 -23.54
N ASP A 294 -0.06 -9.16 -22.68
CA ASP A 294 -0.77 -8.32 -21.71
C ASP A 294 -1.57 -7.21 -22.41
N PHE A 295 -0.97 -6.53 -23.40
CA PHE A 295 -1.69 -5.54 -24.23
C PHE A 295 -2.90 -6.17 -24.93
N LYS A 296 -2.69 -7.32 -25.57
CA LYS A 296 -3.77 -8.03 -26.28
C LYS A 296 -4.89 -8.43 -25.33
N ALA A 297 -4.58 -8.94 -24.14
CA ALA A 297 -5.58 -9.33 -23.15
C ALA A 297 -6.43 -8.14 -22.69
N VAL A 298 -5.82 -6.98 -22.41
CA VAL A 298 -6.55 -5.76 -22.06
C VAL A 298 -7.43 -5.28 -23.22
N LEU A 299 -6.91 -5.31 -24.45
CA LEU A 299 -7.64 -4.88 -25.65
C LEU A 299 -8.81 -5.81 -25.98
N GLU A 300 -8.60 -7.12 -26.01
CA GLU A 300 -9.63 -8.13 -26.34
C GLU A 300 -10.82 -8.07 -25.36
N LYS A 301 -10.57 -7.73 -24.11
CA LYS A 301 -11.58 -7.55 -23.06
C LYS A 301 -12.17 -6.14 -23.05
N ASN A 302 -11.65 -5.25 -23.90
CA ASN A 302 -12.07 -3.84 -23.99
C ASN A 302 -12.11 -3.14 -22.63
N ILE A 303 -11.06 -3.31 -21.81
CA ILE A 303 -10.98 -2.77 -20.46
C ILE A 303 -10.64 -1.26 -20.54
N PRO A 304 -11.48 -0.35 -20.05
CA PRO A 304 -11.12 1.07 -19.95
C PRO A 304 -9.90 1.27 -19.04
N VAL A 305 -8.97 2.14 -19.46
CA VAL A 305 -7.71 2.39 -18.76
C VAL A 305 -7.50 3.87 -18.51
N THR A 306 -7.09 4.24 -17.31
CA THR A 306 -6.55 5.57 -17.03
C THR A 306 -5.24 5.48 -16.28
N MET A 307 -4.30 6.38 -16.62
CA MET A 307 -3.00 6.46 -15.96
C MET A 307 -2.76 7.89 -15.50
N TYR A 308 -2.26 8.06 -14.29
CA TYR A 308 -2.01 9.38 -13.68
C TYR A 308 -0.53 9.55 -13.40
N PHE A 309 0.01 10.72 -13.73
CA PHE A 309 1.38 11.10 -13.44
C PHE A 309 1.42 12.42 -12.67
N GLY A 310 2.26 12.46 -11.63
CA GLY A 310 2.50 13.63 -10.79
C GLY A 310 3.45 14.64 -11.42
N ASP A 311 3.95 15.51 -10.58
CA ASP A 311 4.87 16.60 -10.93
C ASP A 311 6.34 16.15 -10.90
N TYR A 312 7.25 17.06 -11.20
CA TYR A 312 8.71 16.89 -11.17
C TYR A 312 9.26 15.84 -12.15
N ILE A 313 8.51 15.50 -13.20
CA ILE A 313 8.97 14.62 -14.29
C ILE A 313 9.61 15.46 -15.42
N ASP A 314 8.93 16.48 -15.91
CA ASP A 314 9.43 17.33 -17.01
C ASP A 314 10.44 18.37 -16.53
N ASN A 315 10.18 18.97 -15.37
CA ASN A 315 10.99 20.00 -14.72
C ASN A 315 11.91 19.46 -13.63
N GLY A 316 12.04 18.14 -13.52
CA GLY A 316 12.95 17.48 -12.57
C GLY A 316 14.42 17.78 -12.85
N ASP A 317 15.25 17.67 -11.82
CA ASP A 317 16.71 17.88 -11.96
C ASP A 317 17.32 16.80 -12.88
N PRO A 318 17.90 17.18 -14.03
CA PRO A 318 18.45 16.22 -14.99
C PRO A 318 19.72 15.51 -14.47
N THR A 319 20.31 15.97 -13.37
CA THR A 319 21.47 15.29 -12.73
C THR A 319 21.02 14.09 -11.89
N ILE A 320 19.73 14.00 -11.55
CA ILE A 320 19.16 12.86 -10.85
C ILE A 320 18.75 11.79 -11.87
N GLN A 321 19.33 10.60 -11.79
CA GLN A 321 19.06 9.50 -12.72
C GLN A 321 17.56 9.14 -12.81
N ALA A 322 16.86 9.23 -11.70
CA ALA A 322 15.43 8.92 -11.63
C ALA A 322 14.58 9.85 -12.52
N THR A 323 14.99 11.09 -12.75
CA THR A 323 14.28 12.02 -13.66
C THR A 323 14.13 11.41 -15.06
N GLY A 324 15.23 10.97 -15.67
CA GLY A 324 15.19 10.32 -16.98
C GLY A 324 14.44 8.99 -16.99
N MET A 325 14.53 8.24 -15.89
CA MET A 325 13.78 6.98 -15.73
C MET A 325 12.26 7.24 -15.78
N TRP A 326 11.75 8.19 -15.00
CA TRP A 326 10.32 8.52 -14.97
C TRP A 326 9.82 9.08 -16.29
N GLN A 327 10.63 9.87 -17.00
CA GLN A 327 10.30 10.32 -18.35
C GLN A 327 10.12 9.14 -19.32
N MET A 328 11.01 8.14 -19.28
CA MET A 328 10.88 6.93 -20.12
C MET A 328 9.65 6.09 -19.77
N MET A 329 9.37 5.91 -18.48
CA MET A 329 8.20 5.15 -18.03
C MET A 329 6.88 5.82 -18.48
N ARG A 330 6.79 7.15 -18.36
CA ARG A 330 5.64 7.90 -18.83
C ARG A 330 5.49 7.85 -20.34
N LEU A 331 6.60 7.93 -21.10
CA LEU A 331 6.57 7.79 -22.56
C LEU A 331 6.02 6.42 -22.99
N ALA A 332 6.42 5.33 -22.33
CA ALA A 332 5.85 4.01 -22.61
C ALA A 332 4.33 3.96 -22.37
N CYS A 333 3.83 4.73 -21.40
CA CYS A 333 2.38 4.84 -21.15
C CYS A 333 1.67 5.67 -22.22
N TYR A 334 2.29 6.69 -22.79
CA TYR A 334 1.75 7.40 -23.96
C TYR A 334 1.73 6.50 -25.21
N ASP A 335 2.79 5.73 -25.45
CA ASP A 335 2.84 4.77 -26.56
C ASP A 335 1.74 3.70 -26.42
N PHE A 336 1.52 3.22 -25.22
CA PHE A 336 0.40 2.29 -24.93
C PHE A 336 -0.96 2.94 -25.23
N ARG A 337 -1.22 4.14 -24.69
CA ARG A 337 -2.47 4.88 -24.92
C ARG A 337 -2.75 5.05 -26.40
N ASP A 338 -1.75 5.51 -27.15
CA ASP A 338 -1.92 5.80 -28.56
C ASP A 338 -2.21 4.52 -29.36
N ALA A 339 -1.45 3.45 -29.11
CA ALA A 339 -1.68 2.15 -29.75
C ALA A 339 -3.01 1.50 -29.34
N TYR A 340 -3.41 1.67 -28.08
CA TYR A 340 -4.67 1.12 -27.54
C TYR A 340 -5.87 1.81 -28.17
N ASN A 341 -5.87 3.14 -28.19
CA ASN A 341 -6.95 3.95 -28.76
C ASN A 341 -7.03 3.81 -30.29
N GLU A 342 -5.90 3.65 -30.98
CA GLU A 342 -5.88 3.38 -32.44
C GLU A 342 -6.58 2.05 -32.78
N GLN A 343 -6.53 1.07 -31.88
CA GLN A 343 -7.18 -0.22 -32.03
C GLN A 343 -8.61 -0.28 -31.44
N GLY A 344 -9.17 0.87 -31.04
CA GLY A 344 -10.55 0.99 -30.57
C GLY A 344 -10.73 0.78 -29.06
N GLY A 345 -9.65 0.73 -28.29
CA GLY A 345 -9.69 0.76 -26.83
C GLY A 345 -10.02 2.17 -26.29
N ASP A 346 -10.21 2.27 -24.99
CA ASP A 346 -10.45 3.51 -24.25
C ASP A 346 -9.34 3.70 -23.21
N CYS A 347 -8.35 4.54 -23.51
CA CYS A 347 -7.24 4.83 -22.62
C CYS A 347 -6.98 6.32 -22.49
N THR A 348 -6.87 6.80 -21.26
CA THR A 348 -6.52 8.19 -20.92
C THR A 348 -5.22 8.22 -20.11
N VAL A 349 -4.33 9.17 -20.41
CA VAL A 349 -3.18 9.49 -19.57
C VAL A 349 -3.31 10.93 -19.10
N VAL A 350 -3.27 11.14 -17.80
CA VAL A 350 -3.44 12.44 -17.15
C VAL A 350 -2.14 12.83 -16.48
N ASP A 351 -1.50 13.87 -16.97
CA ASP A 351 -0.43 14.58 -16.25
C ASP A 351 -1.09 15.61 -15.33
N LEU A 352 -1.04 15.40 -14.03
CA LEU A 352 -1.70 16.28 -13.05
C LEU A 352 -1.33 17.75 -13.20
N PRO A 353 -0.05 18.12 -13.46
CA PRO A 353 0.30 19.52 -13.71
C PRO A 353 -0.40 20.16 -14.91
N GLN A 354 -0.72 19.37 -15.95
CA GLN A 354 -1.42 19.90 -17.14
C GLN A 354 -2.90 20.18 -16.88
N VAL A 355 -3.48 19.59 -15.83
CA VAL A 355 -4.85 19.87 -15.39
C VAL A 355 -4.91 20.79 -14.18
N GLY A 356 -3.77 21.43 -13.82
CA GLY A 356 -3.68 22.43 -12.76
C GLY A 356 -3.49 21.88 -11.35
N ILE A 357 -3.20 20.58 -11.21
CA ILE A 357 -2.88 19.94 -9.93
C ILE A 357 -1.36 19.72 -9.88
N THR A 358 -0.68 20.45 -9.01
CA THR A 358 0.79 20.52 -8.96
C THR A 358 1.35 20.10 -7.60
N GLY A 359 2.64 19.79 -7.58
CA GLY A 359 3.39 19.45 -6.38
C GLY A 359 3.26 17.99 -5.91
N ASN A 360 2.60 17.15 -6.70
CA ASN A 360 2.43 15.73 -6.37
C ASN A 360 3.64 14.92 -6.82
N ASP A 361 4.14 14.11 -5.91
CA ASP A 361 5.23 13.18 -6.18
C ASP A 361 4.73 11.80 -6.65
N HIS A 362 5.57 10.78 -6.53
CA HIS A 362 5.22 9.42 -6.91
C HIS A 362 4.11 8.80 -6.05
N PHE A 363 3.91 9.28 -4.83
CA PHE A 363 2.93 8.78 -3.87
C PHE A 363 1.73 9.72 -3.73
N MET A 364 1.24 10.28 -4.84
CA MET A 364 0.17 11.26 -4.88
C MET A 364 -1.08 10.89 -4.06
N PHE A 365 -1.33 9.60 -3.83
CA PHE A 365 -2.42 9.11 -2.99
C PHE A 365 -2.14 9.25 -1.48
N GLN A 366 -0.94 9.70 -1.11
CA GLN A 366 -0.52 10.02 0.27
C GLN A 366 -0.23 11.52 0.47
N ASP A 367 -0.27 12.31 -0.59
CA ASP A 367 -0.01 13.74 -0.58
C ASP A 367 -1.11 14.54 0.15
N LEU A 368 -0.83 15.80 0.48
CA LEU A 368 -1.76 16.68 1.23
C LEU A 368 -3.10 16.91 0.51
N ASN A 369 -3.13 16.77 -0.80
CA ASN A 369 -4.30 16.89 -1.68
C ASN A 369 -4.78 15.53 -2.23
N ASN A 370 -4.55 14.44 -1.51
CA ASN A 370 -4.92 13.09 -1.95
C ASN A 370 -6.43 12.92 -2.22
N ASP A 371 -7.27 13.68 -1.52
CA ASP A 371 -8.71 13.76 -1.71
C ASP A 371 -9.09 14.38 -3.06
N VAL A 372 -8.42 15.46 -3.46
CA VAL A 372 -8.62 16.10 -4.77
C VAL A 372 -8.30 15.11 -5.90
N ILE A 373 -7.22 14.34 -5.76
CA ILE A 373 -6.83 13.35 -6.77
C ILE A 373 -7.82 12.17 -6.78
N ALA A 374 -8.30 11.73 -5.61
CA ALA A 374 -9.36 10.73 -5.53
C ALA A 374 -10.65 11.19 -6.22
N ASP A 375 -10.99 12.49 -6.16
CA ASP A 375 -12.13 13.06 -6.89
C ASP A 375 -11.91 13.05 -8.41
N VAL A 376 -10.69 13.32 -8.88
CA VAL A 376 -10.36 13.22 -10.32
C VAL A 376 -10.50 11.79 -10.82
N VAL A 377 -10.02 10.82 -10.05
CA VAL A 377 -10.17 9.38 -10.38
C VAL A 377 -11.63 8.98 -10.38
N GLU A 378 -12.39 9.37 -9.38
CA GLU A 378 -13.83 9.08 -9.29
C GLU A 378 -14.60 9.64 -10.46
N ASN A 379 -14.35 10.89 -10.86
CA ASN A 379 -14.99 11.51 -12.01
C ASN A 379 -14.68 10.74 -13.31
N TRP A 380 -13.48 10.22 -13.48
CA TRP A 380 -13.15 9.37 -14.61
C TRP A 380 -13.93 8.05 -14.58
N ILE A 381 -13.97 7.38 -13.40
CA ILE A 381 -14.74 6.14 -13.21
C ILE A 381 -16.21 6.34 -13.62
N GLN A 382 -16.85 7.40 -13.12
CA GLN A 382 -18.26 7.69 -13.41
C GLN A 382 -18.54 7.94 -14.90
N THR A 383 -17.54 8.37 -15.67
CA THR A 383 -17.72 8.71 -17.10
C THR A 383 -17.33 7.58 -18.05
N HIS A 384 -16.45 6.65 -17.65
CA HIS A 384 -15.89 5.62 -18.53
C HIS A 384 -16.25 4.20 -18.12
N VAL A 385 -16.68 3.99 -16.85
CA VAL A 385 -17.01 2.67 -16.35
C VAL A 385 -18.53 2.52 -16.22
N ASN A 386 -19.09 1.63 -17.00
CA ASN A 386 -20.51 1.32 -16.91
C ASN A 386 -20.80 0.49 -15.64
N ASN A 387 -21.70 0.97 -14.81
CA ASN A 387 -22.19 0.27 -13.62
C ASN A 387 -23.13 -0.87 -13.98
#